data_9496166c5d216b3e4aae01525db964cb
#
_entry.id   9496166c5d216b3e4aae01525db964cb
#
_cell.length_a   1.000
_cell.length_b   1.000
_cell.length_c   1.000
_cell.angle_alpha   90.00
_cell.angle_beta   90.00
_cell.angle_gamma   90.00
#
_symmetry.space_group_name_H-M   'P 1'
#
loop_
_entity.id
_entity.type
_entity.pdbx_description
1 polymer ?
#
loop_
_entity_poly.entity_id
_entity_poly.type
_entity_poly.pdbx_seq_one_letter_code
_entity_poly.pdbx_strand_id
1 'polypeptide(L)'
;MKYKFSFCRGPRGAQQPLSSQDDATHTVLPNGFTLMELLIVMAIIAILMLIAIPTVGSLTKRANDLSAVQSIRAIQQAEIQYSSNYPSNGFACTLPALGGDPNSGAPSATGAQILQGDLTSGFKSGYIFTIACKDKVTVNSIDRYNSYAVTAVPQTVGKTGDRAFCSDQSGAIKFDPAGGSNCAQPLGQ
;
A
#
# COMPACT_ATOMS: atom_id res chain seq x y z
N MET A 1 -14.30 25.21 -33.32
CA MET A 1 -15.64 24.78 -33.76
C MET A 1 -16.66 25.36 -32.80
N LYS A 2 -17.49 26.29 -33.27
CA LYS A 2 -18.50 26.99 -32.46
C LYS A 2 -19.82 26.28 -32.62
N TYR A 3 -20.39 25.76 -31.54
CA TYR A 3 -21.77 25.23 -31.59
C TYR A 3 -22.76 26.34 -31.30
N LYS A 4 -23.65 26.56 -32.27
CA LYS A 4 -24.72 27.53 -32.26
C LYS A 4 -25.99 26.83 -31.68
N PHE A 5 -26.47 27.29 -30.53
CA PHE A 5 -27.76 26.87 -30.01
C PHE A 5 -28.86 27.64 -30.70
N SER A 6 -29.75 26.97 -31.46
CA SER A 6 -30.96 27.49 -32.04
C SER A 6 -32.11 27.43 -31.05
N PHE A 7 -32.68 28.56 -30.77
CA PHE A 7 -33.84 28.73 -29.91
C PHE A 7 -35.12 28.58 -30.77
N CYS A 8 -35.90 27.50 -30.55
CA CYS A 8 -37.22 27.33 -31.15
C CYS A 8 -38.28 28.03 -30.30
N ARG A 9 -38.91 29.04 -30.86
CA ARG A 9 -40.06 29.80 -30.35
C ARG A 9 -41.34 29.08 -30.85
N GLY A 10 -42.13 28.43 -30.00
CA GLY A 10 -43.44 27.86 -30.30
C GLY A 10 -44.61 28.82 -29.95
N PRO A 11 -45.79 28.70 -30.59
CA PRO A 11 -46.80 29.70 -30.58
C PRO A 11 -47.75 29.66 -29.38
N ARG A 12 -48.35 30.84 -29.09
CA ARG A 12 -49.39 31.06 -28.10
C ARG A 12 -50.69 30.43 -28.55
N GLY A 13 -51.40 29.74 -27.68
CA GLY A 13 -52.75 29.27 -27.92
C GLY A 13 -53.55 28.95 -26.67
N ALA A 14 -54.54 29.79 -26.41
CA ALA A 14 -55.83 29.51 -25.75
C ALA A 14 -55.86 29.11 -24.25
N GLN A 15 -56.36 30.07 -23.49
CA GLN A 15 -56.92 29.91 -22.15
C GLN A 15 -58.22 29.09 -22.22
N GLN A 16 -58.40 28.12 -21.31
CA GLN A 16 -59.68 27.56 -20.90
C GLN A 16 -59.81 27.61 -19.37
N PRO A 17 -61.00 27.83 -18.86
CA PRO A 17 -61.24 28.15 -17.46
C PRO A 17 -61.43 26.92 -16.57
N LEU A 18 -60.98 27.05 -15.37
CA LEU A 18 -61.40 26.51 -14.08
C LEU A 18 -62.40 25.35 -14.06
N SER A 19 -61.97 24.19 -13.61
CA SER A 19 -62.79 23.36 -12.73
C SER A 19 -61.91 23.08 -11.46
N SER A 20 -62.40 23.60 -10.35
CA SER A 20 -61.90 23.30 -9.02
C SER A 20 -62.14 21.83 -8.73
N GLN A 21 -61.07 21.04 -8.73
CA GLN A 21 -60.99 19.78 -8.02
C GLN A 21 -60.05 20.01 -6.84
N ASP A 22 -60.64 19.99 -5.66
CA ASP A 22 -59.95 19.89 -4.39
C ASP A 22 -59.24 18.54 -4.36
N ASP A 23 -58.06 18.49 -4.94
CA ASP A 23 -57.13 17.40 -4.79
C ASP A 23 -56.46 17.63 -3.43
N ALA A 24 -57.01 16.98 -2.41
CA ALA A 24 -56.35 16.85 -1.12
C ALA A 24 -55.06 16.09 -1.31
N THR A 25 -54.04 16.80 -1.76
CA THR A 25 -52.66 16.31 -1.68
C THR A 25 -52.35 16.05 -0.22
N HIS A 26 -52.51 14.80 0.18
CA HIS A 26 -51.87 14.28 1.39
C HIS A 26 -50.37 14.51 1.24
N THR A 27 -49.90 15.66 1.71
CA THR A 27 -48.49 15.89 2.00
C THR A 27 -48.15 14.89 3.07
N VAL A 28 -47.56 13.76 2.65
CA VAL A 28 -46.88 12.83 3.55
C VAL A 28 -45.71 13.63 4.09
N LEU A 29 -45.91 14.24 5.25
CA LEU A 29 -44.85 14.88 6.00
C LEU A 29 -43.80 13.79 6.26
N PRO A 30 -42.55 13.99 5.87
CA PRO A 30 -41.51 13.03 6.20
C PRO A 30 -41.50 12.87 7.72
N ASN A 31 -41.72 11.64 8.19
CA ASN A 31 -41.71 11.32 9.60
C ASN A 31 -40.35 11.75 10.15
N GLY A 32 -40.30 12.80 10.94
CA GLY A 32 -39.07 13.22 11.60
C GLY A 32 -38.60 12.12 12.54
N PHE A 33 -37.31 11.90 12.60
CA PHE A 33 -36.70 10.97 13.54
C PHE A 33 -37.08 11.30 14.96
N THR A 34 -37.51 10.30 15.73
CA THR A 34 -37.82 10.50 17.15
C THR A 34 -36.51 10.55 17.94
N LEU A 35 -36.49 11.33 19.03
CA LEU A 35 -35.32 11.43 19.92
C LEU A 35 -34.98 10.06 20.49
N MET A 36 -35.98 9.21 20.76
CA MET A 36 -35.77 7.85 21.28
C MET A 36 -35.12 6.94 20.25
N GLU A 37 -35.47 7.04 18.97
CA GLU A 37 -34.88 6.30 17.88
C GLU A 37 -33.36 6.61 17.73
N LEU A 38 -33.00 7.89 17.82
CA LEU A 38 -31.61 8.32 17.78
C LEU A 38 -30.82 7.81 19.01
N LEU A 39 -31.45 7.81 20.19
CA LEU A 39 -30.82 7.36 21.43
C LEU A 39 -30.53 5.85 21.39
N ILE A 40 -31.45 5.04 20.86
CA ILE A 40 -31.25 3.59 20.72
C ILE A 40 -30.11 3.30 19.74
N VAL A 41 -30.05 3.99 18.60
CA VAL A 41 -28.98 3.82 17.60
C VAL A 41 -27.63 4.17 18.17
N MET A 42 -27.53 5.29 18.91
CA MET A 42 -26.28 5.68 19.57
C MET A 42 -25.83 4.65 20.63
N ALA A 43 -26.78 4.08 21.39
CA ALA A 43 -26.47 3.03 22.36
C ALA A 43 -25.92 1.76 21.69
N ILE A 44 -26.52 1.34 20.58
CA ILE A 44 -26.05 0.16 19.82
C ILE A 44 -24.66 0.40 19.24
N ILE A 45 -24.43 1.58 18.63
CA ILE A 45 -23.12 1.94 18.08
C ILE A 45 -22.04 1.95 19.18
N ALA A 46 -22.37 2.50 20.37
CA ALA A 46 -21.42 2.53 21.49
C ALA A 46 -21.00 1.12 21.93
N ILE A 47 -21.93 0.16 21.99
CA ILE A 47 -21.63 -1.23 22.33
C ILE A 47 -20.76 -1.89 21.25
N LEU A 48 -21.05 -1.68 19.96
CA LEU A 48 -20.28 -2.24 18.86
C LEU A 48 -18.86 -1.68 18.83
N MET A 49 -18.66 -0.40 19.15
CA MET A 49 -17.34 0.22 19.20
C MET A 49 -16.45 -0.39 20.31
N LEU A 50 -17.01 -0.77 21.45
CA LEU A 50 -16.24 -1.40 22.53
C LEU A 50 -15.62 -2.73 22.12
N ILE A 51 -16.23 -3.46 21.20
CA ILE A 51 -15.72 -4.75 20.70
C ILE A 51 -14.74 -4.54 19.53
N ALA A 52 -15.00 -3.57 18.67
CA ALA A 52 -14.23 -3.36 17.44
C ALA A 52 -12.83 -2.77 17.68
N ILE A 53 -12.69 -1.81 18.59
CA ILE A 53 -11.44 -1.07 18.80
C ILE A 53 -10.24 -1.96 19.16
N PRO A 54 -10.30 -2.92 20.11
CA PRO A 54 -9.13 -3.70 20.51
C PRO A 54 -8.62 -4.67 19.42
N THR A 55 -9.48 -5.08 18.46
CA THR A 55 -9.10 -6.04 17.42
C THR A 55 -8.36 -5.40 16.24
N VAL A 56 -8.62 -4.13 15.95
CA VAL A 56 -8.04 -3.43 14.79
C VAL A 56 -6.52 -3.34 14.88
N GLY A 57 -5.96 -3.07 16.05
CA GLY A 57 -4.51 -2.95 16.24
C GLY A 57 -3.74 -4.23 15.92
N SER A 58 -4.26 -5.40 16.31
CA SER A 58 -3.63 -6.69 16.05
C SER A 58 -3.72 -7.08 14.57
N LEU A 59 -4.84 -6.77 13.92
CA LEU A 59 -5.04 -7.02 12.49
C LEU A 59 -4.11 -6.16 11.63
N THR A 60 -3.93 -4.90 11.99
CA THR A 60 -3.00 -4.00 11.30
C THR A 60 -1.57 -4.51 11.36
N LYS A 61 -1.09 -4.96 12.54
CA LYS A 61 0.25 -5.54 12.67
C LYS A 61 0.43 -6.78 11.78
N ARG A 62 -0.54 -7.68 11.76
CA ARG A 62 -0.51 -8.88 10.89
C ARG A 62 -0.51 -8.50 9.40
N ALA A 63 -1.29 -7.50 9.00
CA ALA A 63 -1.30 -7.00 7.63
C ALA A 63 0.05 -6.40 7.24
N ASN A 64 0.69 -5.66 8.14
CA ASN A 64 2.03 -5.10 7.94
C ASN A 64 3.09 -6.21 7.84
N ASP A 65 3.03 -7.25 8.69
CA ASP A 65 3.92 -8.43 8.63
C ASP A 65 3.82 -9.11 7.25
N LEU A 66 2.60 -9.36 6.76
CA LEU A 66 2.39 -9.96 5.44
C LEU A 66 2.90 -9.06 4.31
N SER A 67 2.67 -7.75 4.41
CA SER A 67 3.21 -6.77 3.46
C SER A 67 4.74 -6.76 3.46
N ALA A 68 5.38 -6.89 4.63
CA ALA A 68 6.82 -6.98 4.76
C ALA A 68 7.40 -8.22 4.07
N VAL A 69 6.78 -9.40 4.29
CA VAL A 69 7.19 -10.65 3.62
C VAL A 69 7.05 -10.55 2.10
N GLN A 70 5.94 -10.00 1.60
CA GLN A 70 5.76 -9.80 0.15
C GLN A 70 6.76 -8.79 -0.42
N SER A 71 7.08 -7.75 0.33
CA SER A 71 8.08 -6.77 -0.07
C SER A 71 9.50 -7.38 -0.16
N ILE A 72 9.87 -8.26 0.78
CA ILE A 72 11.12 -9.03 0.69
C ILE A 72 11.14 -9.88 -0.59
N ARG A 73 10.05 -10.58 -0.91
CA ARG A 73 9.97 -11.36 -2.16
C ARG A 73 10.11 -10.49 -3.41
N ALA A 74 9.52 -9.30 -3.41
CA ALA A 74 9.69 -8.34 -4.49
C ALA A 74 11.14 -7.88 -4.64
N ILE A 75 11.83 -7.63 -3.51
CA ILE A 75 13.27 -7.29 -3.52
C ILE A 75 14.09 -8.46 -4.06
N GLN A 76 13.83 -9.70 -3.64
CA GLN A 76 14.52 -10.89 -4.14
C GLN A 76 14.40 -11.02 -5.67
N GLN A 77 13.19 -10.85 -6.20
CA GLN A 77 12.96 -10.88 -7.65
C GLN A 77 13.70 -9.74 -8.36
N ALA A 78 13.69 -8.55 -7.78
CA ALA A 78 14.42 -7.40 -8.32
C ALA A 78 15.94 -7.64 -8.31
N GLU A 79 16.49 -8.27 -7.27
CA GLU A 79 17.91 -8.64 -7.20
C GLU A 79 18.31 -9.67 -8.26
N ILE A 80 17.49 -10.67 -8.50
CA ILE A 80 17.72 -11.65 -9.57
C ILE A 80 17.73 -10.95 -10.94
N GLN A 81 16.77 -10.07 -11.19
CA GLN A 81 16.68 -9.31 -12.43
C GLN A 81 17.88 -8.34 -12.57
N TYR A 82 18.27 -7.68 -11.47
CA TYR A 82 19.43 -6.78 -11.46
C TYR A 82 20.71 -7.53 -11.80
N SER A 83 20.96 -8.66 -11.15
CA SER A 83 22.17 -9.46 -11.40
C SER A 83 22.24 -10.01 -12.84
N SER A 84 21.08 -10.24 -13.45
CA SER A 84 20.99 -10.65 -14.86
C SER A 84 21.27 -9.49 -15.82
N ASN A 85 20.79 -8.29 -15.50
CA ASN A 85 20.99 -7.10 -16.33
C ASN A 85 22.38 -6.49 -16.19
N TYR A 86 22.98 -6.63 -14.98
CA TYR A 86 24.29 -6.05 -14.63
C TYR A 86 25.26 -7.13 -14.08
N PRO A 87 25.65 -8.13 -14.89
CA PRO A 87 26.43 -9.26 -14.42
C PRO A 87 27.83 -8.86 -13.89
N SER A 88 28.38 -7.74 -14.35
CA SER A 88 29.64 -7.19 -13.84
C SER A 88 29.56 -6.70 -12.39
N ASN A 89 28.37 -6.25 -11.95
CA ASN A 89 28.15 -5.73 -10.61
C ASN A 89 27.67 -6.82 -9.62
N GLY A 90 27.01 -7.88 -10.14
CA GLY A 90 26.37 -8.91 -9.33
C GLY A 90 25.06 -8.43 -8.74
N PHE A 91 24.94 -8.46 -7.40
CA PHE A 91 23.73 -7.99 -6.71
C PHE A 91 23.77 -6.50 -6.37
N ALA A 92 22.62 -5.87 -6.26
CA ALA A 92 22.50 -4.48 -5.83
C ALA A 92 22.72 -4.36 -4.31
N CYS A 93 23.45 -3.34 -3.88
CA CYS A 93 23.75 -3.13 -2.46
C CYS A 93 22.82 -2.13 -1.78
N THR A 94 21.94 -1.53 -2.53
CA THR A 94 21.01 -0.51 -2.01
C THR A 94 19.68 -0.58 -2.73
N LEU A 95 18.59 -0.28 -2.02
CA LEU A 95 17.26 -0.20 -2.61
C LEU A 95 17.16 0.84 -3.73
N PRO A 96 17.76 2.04 -3.62
CA PRO A 96 17.79 2.99 -4.73
C PRO A 96 18.45 2.45 -6.01
N ALA A 97 19.44 1.56 -5.92
CA ALA A 97 20.05 0.95 -7.11
C ALA A 97 19.09 0.01 -7.86
N LEU A 98 18.20 -0.69 -7.13
CA LEU A 98 17.11 -1.47 -7.72
C LEU A 98 15.98 -0.58 -8.27
N GLY A 99 15.80 0.61 -7.69
CA GLY A 99 14.81 1.60 -8.06
C GLY A 99 15.28 2.51 -9.19
N GLY A 100 14.93 3.76 -9.07
CA GLY A 100 15.23 4.84 -10.01
C GLY A 100 13.97 5.55 -10.46
N ASP A 101 14.13 6.79 -10.92
CA ASP A 101 13.03 7.55 -11.50
C ASP A 101 12.88 7.15 -12.98
N PRO A 102 11.71 6.63 -13.40
CA PRO A 102 11.47 6.29 -14.81
C PRO A 102 11.63 7.49 -15.78
N ASN A 103 11.55 8.71 -15.26
CA ASN A 103 11.72 9.94 -16.05
C ASN A 103 13.16 10.43 -16.09
N SER A 104 14.10 9.84 -15.33
CA SER A 104 15.49 10.29 -15.23
C SER A 104 16.40 9.77 -16.34
N GLY A 105 15.87 9.01 -17.30
CA GLY A 105 16.62 8.47 -18.44
C GLY A 105 16.64 6.94 -18.49
N ALA A 106 17.61 6.37 -19.22
CA ALA A 106 17.73 4.92 -19.37
C ALA A 106 18.16 4.24 -18.05
N PRO A 107 17.72 2.99 -17.80
CA PRO A 107 18.14 2.21 -16.65
C PRO A 107 19.67 2.05 -16.58
N SER A 108 20.22 2.13 -15.39
CA SER A 108 21.65 2.01 -15.12
C SER A 108 21.93 1.16 -13.87
N ALA A 109 23.17 0.78 -13.64
CA ALA A 109 23.54 0.01 -12.45
C ALA A 109 23.31 0.78 -11.13
N THR A 110 23.19 2.10 -11.16
CA THR A 110 22.87 2.94 -9.99
C THR A 110 21.39 3.25 -9.84
N GLY A 111 20.58 2.90 -10.84
CA GLY A 111 19.12 3.11 -10.87
C GLY A 111 18.50 2.23 -11.95
N ALA A 112 18.30 0.96 -11.61
CA ALA A 112 17.90 -0.08 -12.58
C ALA A 112 16.43 -0.02 -12.98
N GLN A 113 15.60 0.79 -12.30
CA GLN A 113 14.17 0.96 -12.56
C GLN A 113 13.35 -0.35 -12.50
N ILE A 114 13.84 -1.33 -11.74
CA ILE A 114 13.20 -2.63 -11.55
C ILE A 114 12.18 -2.56 -10.41
N LEU A 115 12.59 -1.95 -9.30
CA LEU A 115 11.76 -1.78 -8.11
C LEU A 115 11.12 -0.39 -8.12
N GLN A 116 9.83 -0.32 -7.85
CA GLN A 116 9.09 0.95 -7.90
C GLN A 116 8.36 1.25 -6.59
N GLY A 117 7.97 2.52 -6.43
CA GLY A 117 7.16 3.01 -5.33
C GLY A 117 7.93 3.17 -4.02
N ASP A 118 7.18 3.12 -2.91
CA ASP A 118 7.69 3.41 -1.56
C ASP A 118 8.81 2.48 -1.11
N LEU A 119 8.90 1.29 -1.68
CA LEU A 119 9.91 0.29 -1.31
C LEU A 119 11.33 0.75 -1.65
N THR A 120 11.50 1.60 -2.68
CA THR A 120 12.80 2.15 -3.05
C THR A 120 13.35 3.12 -2.01
N SER A 121 12.48 3.76 -1.24
CA SER A 121 12.87 4.62 -0.12
C SER A 121 13.28 3.84 1.14
N GLY A 122 13.02 2.52 1.16
CA GLY A 122 13.25 1.67 2.31
C GLY A 122 12.13 1.68 3.36
N PHE A 123 11.01 2.35 3.09
CA PHE A 123 9.89 2.43 4.04
C PHE A 123 8.60 1.96 3.39
N LYS A 124 7.96 0.95 3.97
CA LYS A 124 6.65 0.49 3.51
C LYS A 124 5.89 -0.20 4.63
N SER A 125 4.59 0.11 4.75
CA SER A 125 3.66 -0.55 5.69
C SER A 125 4.22 -0.64 7.13
N GLY A 126 4.87 0.44 7.61
CA GLY A 126 5.42 0.49 8.97
C GLY A 126 6.68 -0.36 9.18
N TYR A 127 7.34 -0.82 8.11
CA TYR A 127 8.61 -1.53 8.11
C TYR A 127 9.72 -0.72 7.46
N ILE A 128 10.93 -0.90 7.96
CA ILE A 128 12.18 -0.36 7.40
C ILE A 128 12.90 -1.52 6.71
N PHE A 129 13.20 -1.33 5.43
CA PHE A 129 13.91 -2.30 4.60
C PHE A 129 15.34 -1.85 4.37
N THR A 130 16.29 -2.76 4.54
CA THR A 130 17.70 -2.51 4.23
C THR A 130 18.29 -3.68 3.46
N ILE A 131 19.19 -3.37 2.52
CA ILE A 131 19.99 -4.36 1.81
C ILE A 131 21.46 -4.17 2.23
N ALA A 132 22.14 -5.25 2.50
CA ALA A 132 23.58 -5.29 2.75
C ALA A 132 24.22 -6.32 1.83
N CYS A 133 25.20 -5.89 1.03
CA CYS A 133 26.00 -6.81 0.21
C CYS A 133 27.07 -7.51 1.02
N LYS A 134 27.42 -8.70 0.56
CA LYS A 134 28.51 -9.53 1.08
C LYS A 134 29.33 -10.11 -0.09
N ASP A 135 30.42 -10.76 0.22
CA ASP A 135 31.25 -11.50 -0.74
C ASP A 135 31.66 -10.64 -1.95
N LYS A 136 32.29 -9.49 -1.64
CA LYS A 136 32.78 -8.56 -2.62
C LYS A 136 34.03 -9.17 -3.34
N VAL A 137 34.00 -9.18 -4.65
CA VAL A 137 35.13 -9.56 -5.52
C VAL A 137 35.37 -8.42 -6.51
N THR A 138 36.60 -7.92 -6.57
CA THR A 138 36.94 -6.86 -7.53
C THR A 138 37.60 -7.50 -8.77
N VAL A 139 36.94 -7.31 -9.93
CA VAL A 139 37.43 -7.78 -11.24
C VAL A 139 37.54 -6.58 -12.17
N ASN A 140 38.73 -6.37 -12.76
CA ASN A 140 38.96 -5.24 -13.68
C ASN A 140 38.53 -3.87 -13.11
N SER A 141 38.87 -3.63 -11.84
CA SER A 141 38.50 -2.41 -11.10
C SER A 141 36.98 -2.19 -10.93
N ILE A 142 36.17 -3.20 -11.17
CA ILE A 142 34.72 -3.19 -10.90
C ILE A 142 34.44 -4.10 -9.71
N ASP A 143 33.73 -3.57 -8.73
CA ASP A 143 33.28 -4.32 -7.56
C ASP A 143 32.04 -5.13 -7.88
N ARG A 144 32.15 -6.45 -7.79
CA ARG A 144 31.06 -7.40 -7.94
C ARG A 144 30.69 -7.97 -6.59
N TYR A 145 29.40 -8.02 -6.30
CA TYR A 145 28.87 -8.63 -5.09
C TYR A 145 28.14 -9.94 -5.42
N ASN A 146 28.60 -11.02 -4.79
CA ASN A 146 28.07 -12.37 -5.06
C ASN A 146 26.98 -12.80 -4.09
N SER A 147 26.77 -12.06 -3.01
CA SER A 147 25.71 -12.32 -2.06
C SER A 147 25.14 -11.02 -1.48
N TYR A 148 23.91 -11.10 -1.00
CA TYR A 148 23.23 -10.00 -0.31
C TYR A 148 22.43 -10.54 0.87
N ALA A 149 22.09 -9.67 1.78
CA ALA A 149 21.12 -9.90 2.83
C ALA A 149 20.12 -8.74 2.83
N VAL A 150 18.83 -9.06 2.86
CA VAL A 150 17.78 -8.08 3.03
C VAL A 150 17.16 -8.25 4.40
N THR A 151 16.88 -7.15 5.08
CA THR A 151 16.18 -7.15 6.37
C THR A 151 14.99 -6.22 6.32
N ALA A 152 13.91 -6.61 6.96
CA ALA A 152 12.72 -5.81 7.17
C ALA A 152 12.44 -5.76 8.67
N VAL A 153 12.62 -4.60 9.29
CA VAL A 153 12.46 -4.38 10.74
C VAL A 153 11.26 -3.47 10.96
N PRO A 154 10.35 -3.78 11.91
CA PRO A 154 9.24 -2.89 12.20
C PRO A 154 9.75 -1.55 12.71
N GLN A 155 9.19 -0.45 12.19
CA GLN A 155 9.57 0.91 12.59
C GLN A 155 9.36 1.14 14.10
N THR A 156 8.33 0.52 14.67
CA THR A 156 8.08 0.51 16.11
C THR A 156 7.56 -0.85 16.50
N VAL A 157 8.40 -1.64 17.19
CA VAL A 157 8.01 -2.96 17.72
C VAL A 157 6.79 -2.81 18.64
N GLY A 158 5.81 -3.70 18.49
CA GLY A 158 4.56 -3.67 19.25
C GLY A 158 3.48 -2.74 18.67
N LYS A 159 3.83 -1.82 17.77
CA LYS A 159 2.87 -0.91 17.09
C LYS A 159 2.72 -1.20 15.62
N THR A 160 3.80 -1.16 14.84
CA THR A 160 3.76 -1.38 13.38
C THR A 160 3.94 -2.85 13.00
N GLY A 161 4.56 -3.64 13.86
CA GLY A 161 4.77 -5.07 13.75
C GLY A 161 5.42 -5.61 15.02
N ASP A 162 5.42 -6.91 15.19
CA ASP A 162 6.05 -7.57 16.33
C ASP A 162 7.32 -8.32 15.93
N ARG A 163 7.44 -8.71 14.65
CA ARG A 163 8.51 -9.54 14.12
C ARG A 163 9.31 -8.79 13.06
N ALA A 164 10.60 -9.04 13.00
CA ALA A 164 11.43 -8.68 11.85
C ALA A 164 11.61 -9.86 10.90
N PHE A 165 11.89 -9.58 9.64
CA PHE A 165 12.09 -10.58 8.61
C PHE A 165 13.43 -10.35 7.91
N CYS A 166 14.10 -11.45 7.56
CA CYS A 166 15.38 -11.41 6.85
C CYS A 166 15.36 -12.45 5.74
N SER A 167 16.10 -12.16 4.69
CA SER A 167 16.35 -13.10 3.62
C SER A 167 17.72 -12.84 2.98
N ASP A 168 18.18 -13.77 2.19
CA ASP A 168 19.44 -13.72 1.46
C ASP A 168 19.25 -14.28 0.04
N GLN A 169 20.36 -14.43 -0.70
CA GLN A 169 20.37 -14.98 -2.06
C GLN A 169 19.82 -16.41 -2.16
N SER A 170 19.68 -17.14 -1.05
CA SER A 170 19.03 -18.48 -1.05
C SER A 170 17.53 -18.42 -1.27
N GLY A 171 16.92 -17.24 -1.11
CA GLY A 171 15.47 -17.03 -1.22
C GLY A 171 14.68 -17.44 0.03
N ALA A 172 15.33 -18.05 1.02
CA ALA A 172 14.66 -18.44 2.26
C ALA A 172 14.37 -17.21 3.12
N ILE A 173 13.12 -17.07 3.59
CA ILE A 173 12.74 -16.02 4.51
C ILE A 173 12.79 -16.56 5.93
N LYS A 174 13.49 -15.85 6.80
CA LYS A 174 13.59 -16.12 8.23
C LYS A 174 12.98 -14.94 8.99
N PHE A 175 12.67 -15.17 10.27
CA PHE A 175 12.16 -14.09 11.11
C PHE A 175 12.81 -14.07 12.50
N ASP A 176 12.76 -12.89 13.12
CA ASP A 176 13.10 -12.66 14.50
C ASP A 176 11.81 -12.28 15.25
N PRO A 177 11.37 -13.11 16.23
CA PRO A 177 10.15 -12.83 17.01
C PRO A 177 10.26 -11.59 17.90
N ALA A 178 11.47 -11.12 18.19
CA ALA A 178 11.71 -9.92 19.00
C ALA A 178 11.71 -8.63 18.18
N GLY A 179 11.52 -8.70 16.84
CA GLY A 179 11.53 -7.54 15.97
C GLY A 179 12.91 -6.94 15.71
N GLY A 180 13.99 -7.68 16.02
CA GLY A 180 15.37 -7.31 15.73
C GLY A 180 15.87 -7.85 14.38
N SER A 181 17.16 -7.70 14.10
CA SER A 181 17.78 -8.17 12.86
C SER A 181 18.38 -9.58 12.96
N ASN A 182 18.22 -10.29 14.09
CA ASN A 182 18.78 -11.61 14.30
C ASN A 182 17.79 -12.72 13.91
N CYS A 183 17.53 -12.87 12.63
CA CYS A 183 16.56 -13.81 12.09
C CYS A 183 17.09 -15.25 12.10
N ALA A 184 16.81 -15.98 13.16
CA ALA A 184 17.22 -17.37 13.31
C ALA A 184 16.11 -18.36 12.93
N GLN A 185 14.84 -17.97 13.00
CA GLN A 185 13.71 -18.87 12.80
C GLN A 185 13.24 -18.86 11.35
N PRO A 186 13.11 -20.03 10.69
CA PRO A 186 12.56 -20.10 9.34
C PRO A 186 11.07 -19.71 9.36
N LEU A 187 10.65 -18.92 8.38
CA LEU A 187 9.23 -18.68 8.16
C LEU A 187 8.65 -19.94 7.53
N GLY A 188 7.78 -20.64 8.26
CA GLY A 188 7.10 -21.84 7.74
C GLY A 188 6.35 -21.51 6.43
N GLN A 189 6.43 -22.43 5.49
CA GLN A 189 5.69 -22.39 4.23
C GLN A 189 4.21 -22.69 4.45
#